data_93102485fbc425d64f40fc736d48d3d2
#
_entry.id   93102485fbc425d64f40fc736d48d3d2
#
_cell.length_a   1.000
_cell.length_b   1.000
_cell.length_c   1.000
_cell.angle_alpha   90.00
_cell.angle_beta   90.00
_cell.angle_gamma   90.00
#
_symmetry.space_group_name_H-M   'P 1'
#
loop_
_entity.id
_entity.type
_entity.pdbx_description
1 polymer ?
#
loop_
_entity_poly.entity_id
_entity_poly.type
_entity_poly.pdbx_seq_one_letter_code
_entity_poly.pdbx_strand_id
1 'polypeptide(L)'
;MNKPTIAITSLTCCEGCQVAILDLGERFLRLTGKIKIGDFAFLEEHPESEEFDIVFVEGAPITKKNKERLLNLRRRSKILVALGACACLGGIAEIKDYQDKEERVRYVYKNIDSIENPDIKPLRDYVKVDLEIPGCPINKEEFLDVVKKLIMVISQGLTMEQMPKIARRPVCYDCQLKQNICLLQKGLPCLGPIMLAGCDAPCPTSGYPCDGCRGPLKNVNPDNLNKQLIKQGYSQQEIDMILQRFGVLEEIYPQLPVKA
;
A
#
# COMPACT_ATOMS: atom_id res chain seq x y z
N MET A 1 -6.76 3.80 31.99
CA MET A 1 -7.17 3.95 30.59
C MET A 1 -7.22 2.57 29.95
N ASN A 2 -8.32 2.18 29.34
CA ASN A 2 -8.36 0.91 28.61
C ASN A 2 -7.42 0.99 27.40
N LYS A 3 -6.58 -0.05 27.21
CA LYS A 3 -5.71 -0.15 26.05
C LYS A 3 -6.57 -0.38 24.80
N PRO A 4 -6.35 0.34 23.68
CA PRO A 4 -7.09 0.06 22.46
C PRO A 4 -6.79 -1.36 21.94
N THR A 5 -7.83 -2.04 21.45
CA THR A 5 -7.72 -3.36 20.84
C THR A 5 -7.39 -3.20 19.37
N ILE A 6 -6.27 -3.78 18.94
CA ILE A 6 -5.75 -3.66 17.57
C ILE A 6 -5.68 -5.04 16.92
N ALA A 7 -6.16 -5.12 15.68
CA ALA A 7 -5.92 -6.26 14.81
C ALA A 7 -4.96 -5.90 13.67
N ILE A 8 -4.07 -6.81 13.31
CA ILE A 8 -3.19 -6.75 12.15
C ILE A 8 -3.41 -8.04 11.36
N THR A 9 -4.06 -7.93 10.22
CA THR A 9 -4.55 -9.10 9.48
C THR A 9 -4.29 -8.95 7.99
N SER A 10 -4.34 -10.07 7.26
CA SER A 10 -4.10 -10.11 5.83
C SER A 10 -5.26 -10.68 5.03
N LEU A 11 -5.36 -10.24 3.79
CA LEU A 11 -6.13 -10.86 2.73
C LEU A 11 -5.18 -11.61 1.80
N THR A 12 -5.26 -11.41 0.46
CA THR A 12 -4.27 -11.98 -0.45
C THR A 12 -3.07 -11.05 -0.58
N CYS A 13 -1.91 -11.45 -0.08
CA CYS A 13 -0.64 -10.70 -0.11
C CYS A 13 0.57 -11.61 0.12
N CYS A 14 1.75 -11.00 0.22
CA CYS A 14 3.01 -11.68 0.58
C CYS A 14 3.36 -11.56 2.07
N GLU A 15 2.54 -10.84 2.86
CA GLU A 15 2.72 -10.56 4.29
C GLU A 15 3.99 -9.76 4.65
N GLY A 16 4.65 -9.18 3.66
CA GLY A 16 5.88 -8.41 3.87
C GLY A 16 5.70 -7.17 4.74
N CYS A 17 4.50 -6.57 4.76
CA CYS A 17 4.21 -5.45 5.65
C CYS A 17 4.10 -5.88 7.11
N GLN A 18 3.54 -7.06 7.39
CA GLN A 18 3.50 -7.62 8.74
C GLN A 18 4.90 -7.99 9.23
N VAL A 19 5.73 -8.56 8.36
CA VAL A 19 7.16 -8.80 8.67
C VAL A 19 7.88 -7.49 8.98
N ALA A 20 7.65 -6.42 8.21
CA ALA A 20 8.23 -5.10 8.48
C ALA A 20 7.80 -4.52 9.85
N ILE A 21 6.58 -4.85 10.32
CA ILE A 21 6.14 -4.48 11.67
C ILE A 21 6.93 -5.25 12.73
N LEU A 22 7.14 -6.55 12.55
CA LEU A 22 7.94 -7.36 13.46
C LEU A 22 9.41 -6.92 13.51
N ASP A 23 9.95 -6.42 12.40
CA ASP A 23 11.30 -5.84 12.31
C ASP A 23 11.49 -4.58 13.18
N LEU A 24 10.44 -4.04 13.79
CA LEU A 24 10.56 -3.02 14.83
C LEU A 24 11.23 -3.56 16.10
N GLY A 25 11.23 -4.90 16.30
CA GLY A 25 11.87 -5.57 17.44
C GLY A 25 11.39 -5.03 18.79
N GLU A 26 12.30 -4.59 19.65
CA GLU A 26 11.96 -4.06 20.97
C GLU A 26 10.95 -2.90 20.93
N ARG A 27 10.93 -2.10 19.86
CA ARG A 27 9.98 -0.99 19.73
C ARG A 27 8.55 -1.48 19.52
N PHE A 28 8.39 -2.61 18.81
CA PHE A 28 7.10 -3.29 18.74
C PHE A 28 6.68 -3.83 20.11
N LEU A 29 7.58 -4.47 20.85
CA LEU A 29 7.31 -4.95 22.20
C LEU A 29 6.91 -3.80 23.16
N ARG A 30 7.56 -2.64 23.06
CA ARG A 30 7.14 -1.44 23.82
C ARG A 30 5.75 -0.94 23.41
N LEU A 31 5.38 -1.09 22.14
CA LEU A 31 4.05 -0.75 21.67
C LEU A 31 2.98 -1.67 22.26
N THR A 32 3.22 -3.00 22.34
CA THR A 32 2.29 -3.97 22.95
C THR A 32 1.99 -3.65 24.42
N GLY A 33 2.90 -2.96 25.10
CA GLY A 33 2.63 -2.42 26.43
C GLY A 33 1.50 -1.39 26.50
N LYS A 34 1.14 -0.74 25.37
CA LYS A 34 0.15 0.34 25.26
C LYS A 34 -1.15 -0.07 24.55
N ILE A 35 -1.19 -1.24 23.94
CA ILE A 35 -2.30 -1.78 23.16
C ILE A 35 -2.68 -3.17 23.64
N LYS A 36 -3.87 -3.65 23.28
CA LYS A 36 -4.25 -5.06 23.31
C LYS A 36 -4.19 -5.58 21.89
N ILE A 37 -3.41 -6.62 21.63
CA ILE A 37 -3.44 -7.33 20.34
C ILE A 37 -4.67 -8.22 20.36
N GLY A 38 -5.62 -7.95 19.46
CA GLY A 38 -6.85 -8.71 19.33
C GLY A 38 -6.77 -9.77 18.24
N ASP A 39 -5.98 -9.52 17.18
CA ASP A 39 -5.69 -10.48 16.12
C ASP A 39 -4.36 -10.12 15.45
N PHE A 40 -3.43 -11.05 15.38
CA PHE A 40 -2.20 -10.94 14.62
C PHE A 40 -1.63 -12.33 14.37
N ALA A 41 -1.86 -12.89 13.19
CA ALA A 41 -1.58 -14.28 12.85
C ALA A 41 -0.13 -14.74 13.12
N PHE A 42 0.85 -13.82 13.06
CA PHE A 42 2.24 -14.14 13.41
C PHE A 42 2.53 -14.26 14.93
N LEU A 43 1.59 -13.85 15.78
CA LEU A 43 1.76 -13.89 17.23
C LEU A 43 0.69 -14.74 17.90
N GLU A 44 -0.56 -14.50 17.60
CA GLU A 44 -1.70 -15.15 18.23
C GLU A 44 -2.93 -15.07 17.31
N GLU A 45 -3.65 -16.18 17.17
CA GLU A 45 -4.94 -16.23 16.51
C GLU A 45 -6.05 -16.08 17.55
N HIS A 46 -6.93 -15.09 17.36
CA HIS A 46 -8.08 -14.85 18.22
C HIS A 46 -9.39 -15.18 17.52
N PRO A 47 -10.43 -15.59 18.28
CA PRO A 47 -11.73 -15.91 17.72
C PRO A 47 -12.39 -14.70 17.05
N GLU A 48 -13.14 -14.95 15.97
CA GLU A 48 -13.76 -13.96 15.06
C GLU A 48 -14.80 -13.03 15.73
N SER A 49 -15.03 -13.13 17.03
CA SER A 49 -16.12 -12.45 17.75
C SER A 49 -15.76 -11.09 18.37
N GLU A 50 -14.48 -10.71 18.39
CA GLU A 50 -14.08 -9.46 19.04
C GLU A 50 -14.28 -8.22 18.17
N GLU A 51 -14.65 -7.09 18.81
CA GLU A 51 -14.62 -5.77 18.21
C GLU A 51 -13.23 -5.14 18.36
N PHE A 52 -12.81 -4.38 17.37
CA PHE A 52 -11.50 -3.75 17.33
C PHE A 52 -11.63 -2.22 17.32
N ASP A 53 -10.77 -1.56 18.07
CA ASP A 53 -10.64 -0.10 17.94
C ASP A 53 -9.95 0.26 16.61
N ILE A 54 -8.91 -0.51 16.24
CA ILE A 54 -8.16 -0.28 15.00
C ILE A 54 -7.90 -1.64 14.32
N VAL A 55 -8.15 -1.72 13.02
CA VAL A 55 -7.78 -2.87 12.18
C VAL A 55 -6.84 -2.42 11.08
N PHE A 56 -5.66 -3.00 11.03
CA PHE A 56 -4.74 -2.89 9.89
C PHE A 56 -4.94 -4.08 8.96
N VAL A 57 -5.28 -3.81 7.71
CA VAL A 57 -5.56 -4.84 6.71
C VAL A 57 -4.51 -4.77 5.60
N GLU A 58 -3.66 -5.80 5.48
CA GLU A 58 -2.74 -5.98 4.38
C GLU A 58 -3.38 -6.80 3.26
N GLY A 59 -3.01 -6.54 2.00
CA GLY A 59 -3.43 -7.34 0.86
C GLY A 59 -4.67 -6.86 0.14
N ALA A 60 -4.98 -7.51 -0.98
CA ALA A 60 -6.13 -7.23 -1.83
C ALA A 60 -7.24 -8.29 -1.65
N PRO A 61 -8.53 -7.92 -1.72
CA PRO A 61 -9.64 -8.86 -1.56
C PRO A 61 -9.96 -9.58 -2.88
N ILE A 62 -9.10 -10.54 -3.28
CA ILE A 62 -9.18 -11.24 -4.57
C ILE A 62 -10.35 -12.22 -4.59
N THR A 63 -10.44 -13.12 -3.59
CA THR A 63 -11.47 -14.15 -3.55
C THR A 63 -12.76 -13.66 -2.88
N LYS A 64 -13.88 -14.38 -3.11
CA LYS A 64 -15.16 -14.11 -2.40
C LYS A 64 -14.94 -14.14 -0.89
N LYS A 65 -14.19 -15.13 -0.39
CA LYS A 65 -13.85 -15.27 1.05
C LYS A 65 -13.10 -14.04 1.57
N ASN A 66 -12.15 -13.49 0.79
CA ASN A 66 -11.46 -12.27 1.18
C ASN A 66 -12.41 -11.07 1.25
N LYS A 67 -13.34 -10.95 0.31
CA LYS A 67 -14.34 -9.85 0.30
C LYS A 67 -15.26 -9.93 1.51
N GLU A 68 -15.78 -11.11 1.82
CA GLU A 68 -16.60 -11.35 3.01
C GLU A 68 -15.84 -11.03 4.30
N ARG A 69 -14.56 -11.48 4.39
CA ARG A 69 -13.69 -11.17 5.52
C ARG A 69 -13.47 -9.66 5.67
N LEU A 70 -13.20 -8.95 4.58
CA LEU A 70 -13.02 -7.49 4.60
C LEU A 70 -14.27 -6.77 5.09
N LEU A 71 -15.44 -7.13 4.59
CA LEU A 71 -16.72 -6.57 5.03
C LEU A 71 -16.98 -6.83 6.52
N ASN A 72 -16.62 -8.02 7.00
CA ASN A 72 -16.74 -8.37 8.42
C ASN A 72 -15.79 -7.52 9.27
N LEU A 73 -14.52 -7.42 8.89
CA LEU A 73 -13.51 -6.59 9.58
C LEU A 73 -13.96 -5.12 9.66
N ARG A 74 -14.52 -4.56 8.55
CA ARG A 74 -15.03 -3.19 8.56
C ARG A 74 -16.16 -2.98 9.56
N ARG A 75 -17.09 -3.93 9.66
CA ARG A 75 -18.22 -3.84 10.62
C ARG A 75 -17.77 -3.90 12.08
N ARG A 76 -16.68 -4.61 12.36
CA ARG A 76 -16.12 -4.87 13.70
C ARG A 76 -15.02 -3.88 14.10
N SER A 77 -14.69 -2.89 13.26
CA SER A 77 -13.64 -1.93 13.54
C SER A 77 -14.16 -0.51 13.62
N LYS A 78 -13.67 0.28 14.58
CA LYS A 78 -13.92 1.74 14.62
C LYS A 78 -13.09 2.42 13.53
N ILE A 79 -11.81 2.07 13.41
CA ILE A 79 -10.88 2.60 12.41
C ILE A 79 -10.33 1.43 11.59
N LEU A 80 -10.45 1.51 10.26
CA LEU A 80 -9.85 0.57 9.33
C LEU A 80 -8.73 1.26 8.55
N VAL A 81 -7.53 0.67 8.63
CA VAL A 81 -6.32 1.17 7.98
C VAL A 81 -5.89 0.19 6.89
N ALA A 82 -5.80 0.66 5.65
CA ALA A 82 -5.20 -0.10 4.56
C ALA A 82 -3.67 -0.09 4.71
N LEU A 83 -3.06 -1.28 4.72
CA LEU A 83 -1.65 -1.48 5.00
C LEU A 83 -0.92 -2.04 3.77
N GLY A 84 0.04 -1.27 3.26
CA GLY A 84 0.86 -1.65 2.13
C GLY A 84 0.25 -1.36 0.76
N ALA A 85 1.06 -1.46 -0.29
CA ALA A 85 0.67 -1.17 -1.67
C ALA A 85 -0.50 -2.04 -2.15
N CYS A 86 -0.55 -3.32 -1.76
CA CYS A 86 -1.65 -4.22 -2.15
C CYS A 86 -3.01 -3.74 -1.64
N ALA A 87 -3.08 -3.29 -0.40
CA ALA A 87 -4.30 -2.78 0.20
C ALA A 87 -4.68 -1.38 -0.32
N CYS A 88 -3.69 -0.52 -0.56
CA CYS A 88 -3.89 0.88 -0.93
C CYS A 88 -4.09 1.10 -2.43
N LEU A 89 -3.49 0.25 -3.29
CA LEU A 89 -3.37 0.48 -4.74
C LEU A 89 -3.75 -0.74 -5.58
N GLY A 90 -3.97 -1.93 -5.01
CA GLY A 90 -3.98 -3.21 -5.73
C GLY A 90 -2.60 -3.86 -5.78
N GLY A 91 -1.54 -3.07 -5.87
CA GLY A 91 -0.15 -3.51 -5.78
C GLY A 91 0.32 -4.35 -6.97
N ILE A 92 1.37 -5.15 -6.74
CA ILE A 92 1.97 -6.00 -7.80
C ILE A 92 0.97 -7.02 -8.37
N ALA A 93 0.01 -7.49 -7.58
CA ALA A 93 -0.99 -8.44 -8.04
C ALA A 93 -1.84 -7.90 -9.20
N GLU A 94 -1.98 -6.58 -9.33
CA GLU A 94 -2.75 -5.92 -10.38
C GLU A 94 -2.10 -6.02 -11.77
N ILE A 95 -0.80 -6.32 -11.86
CA ILE A 95 -0.09 -6.49 -13.15
C ILE A 95 -0.81 -7.49 -14.06
N LYS A 96 -1.44 -8.51 -13.52
CA LYS A 96 -2.20 -9.49 -14.30
C LYS A 96 -3.39 -8.89 -15.05
N ASP A 97 -3.94 -7.78 -14.56
CA ASP A 97 -5.13 -7.15 -15.12
C ASP A 97 -4.84 -6.36 -16.41
N TYR A 98 -3.56 -6.08 -16.66
CA TYR A 98 -3.05 -5.43 -17.88
C TYR A 98 -2.61 -6.43 -18.97
N GLN A 99 -2.93 -7.71 -18.80
CA GLN A 99 -2.57 -8.80 -19.72
C GLN A 99 -3.80 -9.62 -20.07
N ASP A 100 -3.73 -10.41 -21.15
CA ASP A 100 -4.75 -11.41 -21.41
C ASP A 100 -4.80 -12.44 -20.29
N LYS A 101 -5.84 -12.34 -19.46
CA LYS A 101 -5.99 -13.15 -18.25
C LYS A 101 -6.20 -14.62 -18.56
N GLU A 102 -6.96 -14.94 -19.61
CA GLU A 102 -7.23 -16.32 -19.98
C GLU A 102 -5.97 -16.99 -20.51
N GLU A 103 -5.24 -16.33 -21.39
CA GLU A 103 -3.98 -16.85 -21.91
C GLU A 103 -2.99 -17.13 -20.77
N ARG A 104 -2.83 -16.17 -19.85
CA ARG A 104 -1.88 -16.31 -18.73
C ARG A 104 -2.26 -17.40 -17.74
N VAL A 105 -3.54 -17.52 -17.42
CA VAL A 105 -4.02 -18.58 -16.52
C VAL A 105 -3.82 -19.95 -17.16
N ARG A 106 -4.15 -20.10 -18.46
CA ARG A 106 -3.96 -21.36 -19.21
C ARG A 106 -2.49 -21.77 -19.34
N TYR A 107 -1.58 -20.80 -19.39
CA TYR A 107 -0.15 -21.07 -19.44
C TYR A 107 0.35 -21.78 -18.17
N VAL A 108 -0.23 -21.45 -17.01
CA VAL A 108 0.21 -21.96 -15.70
C VAL A 108 -0.63 -23.15 -15.25
N TYR A 109 -1.95 -23.13 -15.49
CA TYR A 109 -2.91 -24.09 -14.93
C TYR A 109 -3.65 -24.87 -16.03
N LYS A 110 -3.77 -26.18 -15.83
CA LYS A 110 -4.54 -27.03 -16.76
C LYS A 110 -6.04 -26.94 -16.54
N ASN A 111 -6.47 -26.86 -15.28
CA ASN A 111 -7.87 -26.73 -14.89
C ASN A 111 -8.13 -25.33 -14.34
N ILE A 112 -8.79 -24.50 -15.14
CA ILE A 112 -9.02 -23.07 -14.81
C ILE A 112 -10.43 -22.78 -14.30
N ASP A 113 -11.37 -23.73 -14.41
CA ASP A 113 -12.80 -23.49 -14.12
C ASP A 113 -13.07 -23.19 -12.64
N SER A 114 -12.16 -23.61 -11.75
CA SER A 114 -12.23 -23.35 -10.32
C SER A 114 -11.42 -22.13 -9.85
N ILE A 115 -10.73 -21.44 -10.77
CA ILE A 115 -9.86 -20.33 -10.43
C ILE A 115 -10.63 -19.01 -10.45
N GLU A 116 -10.76 -18.37 -9.30
CA GLU A 116 -11.24 -16.99 -9.23
C GLU A 116 -10.14 -16.06 -9.76
N ASN A 117 -10.42 -15.34 -10.85
CA ASN A 117 -9.48 -14.41 -11.46
C ASN A 117 -10.13 -13.02 -11.72
N PRO A 118 -10.70 -12.37 -10.66
CA PRO A 118 -11.29 -11.05 -10.80
C PRO A 118 -10.21 -9.98 -11.02
N ASP A 119 -10.65 -8.78 -11.38
CA ASP A 119 -9.79 -7.59 -11.33
C ASP A 119 -9.35 -7.30 -9.90
N ILE A 120 -8.09 -6.93 -9.76
CA ILE A 120 -7.53 -6.49 -8.48
C ILE A 120 -7.92 -5.03 -8.26
N LYS A 121 -8.42 -4.77 -7.05
CA LYS A 121 -8.81 -3.41 -6.63
C LYS A 121 -8.35 -3.14 -5.20
N PRO A 122 -8.06 -1.88 -4.86
CA PRO A 122 -7.71 -1.48 -3.51
C PRO A 122 -8.89 -1.65 -2.54
N LEU A 123 -8.62 -1.67 -1.24
CA LEU A 123 -9.66 -1.87 -0.21
C LEU A 123 -10.74 -0.79 -0.24
N ARG A 124 -10.39 0.45 -0.59
CA ARG A 124 -11.31 1.58 -0.66
C ARG A 124 -12.45 1.40 -1.66
N ASP A 125 -12.31 0.51 -2.64
CA ASP A 125 -13.37 0.20 -3.62
C ASP A 125 -14.46 -0.74 -3.05
N TYR A 126 -14.19 -1.37 -1.90
CA TYR A 126 -15.10 -2.32 -1.27
C TYR A 126 -15.68 -1.81 0.05
N VAL A 127 -14.89 -1.06 0.82
CA VAL A 127 -15.27 -0.56 2.14
C VAL A 127 -14.70 0.84 2.38
N LYS A 128 -15.30 1.56 3.34
CA LYS A 128 -14.70 2.81 3.82
C LYS A 128 -13.36 2.51 4.50
N VAL A 129 -12.28 3.05 3.96
CA VAL A 129 -10.95 3.08 4.54
C VAL A 129 -10.74 4.43 5.23
N ASP A 130 -10.38 4.41 6.51
CA ASP A 130 -10.20 5.64 7.30
C ASP A 130 -8.79 6.21 7.16
N LEU A 131 -7.78 5.36 6.90
CA LEU A 131 -6.39 5.75 6.69
C LEU A 131 -5.67 4.75 5.79
N GLU A 132 -4.68 5.22 5.03
CA GLU A 132 -3.82 4.41 4.18
C GLU A 132 -2.35 4.58 4.59
N ILE A 133 -1.62 3.46 4.71
CA ILE A 133 -0.16 3.41 4.90
C ILE A 133 0.42 2.65 3.71
N PRO A 134 0.72 3.33 2.59
CA PRO A 134 1.20 2.68 1.38
C PRO A 134 2.69 2.34 1.46
N GLY A 135 3.12 1.40 0.62
CA GLY A 135 4.51 0.97 0.48
C GLY A 135 4.62 -0.52 0.20
N CYS A 136 5.75 -0.98 -0.34
CA CYS A 136 5.99 -2.41 -0.61
C CYS A 136 7.45 -2.78 -0.22
N PRO A 137 7.63 -3.20 1.05
CA PRO A 137 6.71 -3.11 2.16
C PRO A 137 6.54 -1.67 2.69
N ILE A 138 5.70 -1.52 3.71
CA ILE A 138 5.52 -0.23 4.40
C ILE A 138 6.82 0.26 5.05
N ASN A 139 6.91 1.57 5.28
CA ASN A 139 7.94 2.11 6.16
C ASN A 139 7.55 1.87 7.63
N LYS A 140 8.36 1.09 8.35
CA LYS A 140 8.10 0.71 9.75
C LYS A 140 8.10 1.90 10.73
N GLU A 141 8.86 2.96 10.43
CA GLU A 141 8.88 4.18 11.25
C GLU A 141 7.57 4.97 11.08
N GLU A 142 7.12 5.11 9.83
CA GLU A 142 5.81 5.73 9.54
C GLU A 142 4.67 4.95 10.20
N PHE A 143 4.69 3.61 10.11
CA PHE A 143 3.73 2.76 10.79
C PHE A 143 3.70 3.05 12.30
N LEU A 144 4.86 3.04 12.95
CA LEU A 144 4.97 3.29 14.39
C LEU A 144 4.42 4.66 14.79
N ASP A 145 4.70 5.69 13.98
CA ASP A 145 4.19 7.05 14.23
C ASP A 145 2.68 7.15 14.03
N VAL A 146 2.15 6.48 13.00
CA VAL A 146 0.70 6.41 12.77
C VAL A 146 0.01 5.69 13.93
N VAL A 147 0.52 4.54 14.37
CA VAL A 147 -0.08 3.82 15.50
C VAL A 147 -0.08 4.66 16.77
N LYS A 148 1.01 5.35 17.09
CA LYS A 148 1.05 6.27 18.25
C LYS A 148 -0.04 7.35 18.17
N LYS A 149 -0.23 7.95 16.99
CA LYS A 149 -1.26 8.97 16.77
C LYS A 149 -2.67 8.37 16.89
N LEU A 150 -2.91 7.18 16.35
CA LEU A 150 -4.20 6.49 16.46
C LEU A 150 -4.52 6.12 17.92
N ILE A 151 -3.52 5.68 18.70
CA ILE A 151 -3.69 5.47 20.15
C ILE A 151 -4.12 6.76 20.84
N MET A 152 -3.53 7.91 20.50
CA MET A 152 -3.92 9.20 21.05
C MET A 152 -5.36 9.58 20.67
N VAL A 153 -5.75 9.36 19.40
CA VAL A 153 -7.13 9.57 18.94
C VAL A 153 -8.12 8.78 19.79
N ILE A 154 -7.88 7.48 19.95
CA ILE A 154 -8.79 6.60 20.73
C ILE A 154 -8.78 6.99 22.23
N SER A 155 -7.61 7.21 22.83
CA SER A 155 -7.49 7.44 24.27
C SER A 155 -7.97 8.84 24.71
N GLN A 156 -7.92 9.83 23.82
CA GLN A 156 -8.32 11.23 24.09
C GLN A 156 -9.67 11.58 23.47
N GLY A 157 -10.32 10.66 22.75
CA GLY A 157 -11.58 10.92 22.05
C GLY A 157 -11.47 11.93 20.91
N LEU A 158 -10.28 12.07 20.30
CA LEU A 158 -10.05 12.95 19.17
C LEU A 158 -10.69 12.37 17.89
N THR A 159 -10.97 13.23 16.92
CA THR A 159 -11.41 12.79 15.58
C THR A 159 -10.22 12.55 14.65
N MET A 160 -10.41 11.76 13.58
CA MET A 160 -9.39 11.53 12.56
C MET A 160 -8.94 12.83 11.86
N GLU A 161 -9.82 13.84 11.77
CA GLU A 161 -9.52 15.16 11.20
C GLU A 161 -8.54 15.96 12.05
N GLN A 162 -8.51 15.70 13.35
CA GLN A 162 -7.60 16.32 14.30
C GLN A 162 -6.20 15.68 14.31
N MET A 163 -6.01 14.58 13.58
CA MET A 163 -4.68 14.01 13.41
C MET A 163 -3.76 14.95 12.63
N PRO A 164 -2.49 15.08 13.04
CA PRO A 164 -1.50 15.81 12.25
C PRO A 164 -1.42 15.23 10.84
N LYS A 165 -1.67 16.06 9.83
CA LYS A 165 -1.59 15.64 8.44
C LYS A 165 -0.14 15.29 8.07
N ILE A 166 0.05 14.14 7.45
CA ILE A 166 1.34 13.78 6.86
C ILE A 166 1.59 14.73 5.68
N ALA A 167 2.76 15.38 5.67
CA ALA A 167 3.14 16.28 4.59
C ALA A 167 3.23 15.48 3.27
N ARG A 168 2.43 15.88 2.28
CA ARG A 168 2.41 15.25 0.96
C ARG A 168 3.48 15.90 0.10
N ARG A 169 4.61 15.22 -0.05
CA ARG A 169 5.76 15.66 -0.83
C ARG A 169 6.24 14.53 -1.75
N PRO A 170 6.96 14.84 -2.85
CA PRO A 170 7.49 13.81 -3.74
C PRO A 170 8.65 13.04 -3.10
N VAL A 171 8.86 11.79 -3.54
CA VAL A 171 10.01 10.97 -3.13
C VAL A 171 11.32 11.69 -3.38
N CYS A 172 11.39 12.55 -4.41
CA CYS A 172 12.58 13.38 -4.69
C CYS A 172 13.00 14.25 -3.51
N TYR A 173 12.06 14.69 -2.66
CA TYR A 173 12.42 15.47 -1.47
C TYR A 173 13.28 14.65 -0.50
N ASP A 174 12.84 13.43 -0.15
CA ASP A 174 13.60 12.55 0.74
C ASP A 174 14.92 12.10 0.07
N CYS A 175 14.89 11.87 -1.25
CA CYS A 175 16.04 11.49 -2.05
C CYS A 175 17.14 12.59 -2.03
N GLN A 176 16.76 13.86 -2.19
CA GLN A 176 17.70 14.98 -2.17
C GLN A 176 18.29 15.23 -0.79
N LEU A 177 17.49 15.04 0.28
CA LEU A 177 18.01 15.15 1.66
C LEU A 177 19.14 14.15 1.94
N LYS A 178 19.14 13.02 1.24
CA LYS A 178 20.20 12.00 1.31
C LYS A 178 21.36 12.26 0.35
N GLN A 179 21.35 13.38 -0.38
CA GLN A 179 22.36 13.73 -1.38
C GLN A 179 22.55 12.67 -2.48
N ASN A 180 21.47 11.93 -2.81
CA ASN A 180 21.51 10.91 -3.84
C ASN A 180 21.71 11.53 -5.23
N ILE A 181 22.44 10.82 -6.08
CA ILE A 181 22.57 11.20 -7.49
C ILE A 181 21.22 10.96 -8.20
N CYS A 182 20.72 11.97 -8.93
CA CYS A 182 19.45 11.87 -9.62
C CYS A 182 19.49 10.81 -10.74
N LEU A 183 18.67 9.76 -10.59
CA LEU A 183 18.61 8.66 -11.55
C LEU A 183 17.98 9.06 -12.88
N LEU A 184 17.04 10.03 -12.88
CA LEU A 184 16.51 10.61 -14.13
C LEU A 184 17.61 11.30 -14.94
N GLN A 185 18.55 12.00 -14.28
CA GLN A 185 19.71 12.60 -14.99
C GLN A 185 20.65 11.55 -15.56
N LYS A 186 20.65 10.33 -15.00
CA LYS A 186 21.38 9.18 -15.53
C LYS A 186 20.61 8.43 -16.64
N GLY A 187 19.46 8.91 -17.06
CA GLY A 187 18.62 8.25 -18.08
C GLY A 187 17.79 7.07 -17.56
N LEU A 188 17.66 6.89 -16.24
CA LEU A 188 16.84 5.82 -15.67
C LEU A 188 15.39 6.27 -15.38
N PRO A 189 14.38 5.39 -15.56
CA PRO A 189 12.97 5.76 -15.51
C PRO A 189 12.47 5.84 -14.07
N CYS A 190 12.84 6.88 -13.33
CA CYS A 190 12.49 7.07 -11.94
C CYS A 190 11.19 7.85 -11.77
N LEU A 191 10.19 7.26 -11.10
CA LEU A 191 8.88 7.89 -10.82
C LEU A 191 8.90 8.85 -9.61
N GLY A 192 10.05 9.02 -8.94
CA GLY A 192 10.17 9.84 -7.73
C GLY A 192 9.55 11.23 -7.75
N PRO A 193 9.59 11.99 -8.87
CA PRO A 193 8.98 13.33 -8.95
C PRO A 193 7.47 13.36 -8.75
N ILE A 194 6.77 12.29 -9.10
CA ILE A 194 5.30 12.23 -9.07
C ILE A 194 4.76 11.31 -7.97
N MET A 195 5.62 10.59 -7.24
CA MET A 195 5.23 9.62 -6.23
C MET A 195 5.29 10.19 -4.80
N LEU A 196 4.37 9.70 -3.96
CA LEU A 196 4.27 10.08 -2.54
C LEU A 196 5.49 9.61 -1.74
N ALA A 197 6.17 10.52 -1.06
CA ALA A 197 7.24 10.23 -0.11
C ALA A 197 6.72 9.60 1.19
N GLY A 198 7.64 9.34 2.13
CA GLY A 198 7.39 8.72 3.44
C GLY A 198 8.07 7.37 3.60
N CYS A 199 8.69 6.85 2.53
CA CYS A 199 9.52 5.66 2.57
C CYS A 199 10.99 5.96 2.90
N ASP A 200 11.38 7.23 3.00
CA ASP A 200 12.78 7.62 3.16
C ASP A 200 13.68 7.28 1.95
N ALA A 201 13.06 7.22 0.75
CA ALA A 201 13.71 7.01 -0.56
C ALA A 201 14.74 5.86 -0.62
N PRO A 202 14.45 4.63 -0.14
CA PRO A 202 15.44 3.55 -0.10
C PRO A 202 15.88 3.12 -1.49
N CYS A 203 14.98 3.08 -2.48
CA CYS A 203 15.31 2.67 -3.84
C CYS A 203 16.35 3.59 -4.46
N PRO A 204 16.14 4.93 -4.55
CA PRO A 204 17.17 5.82 -5.06
C PRO A 204 18.48 5.80 -4.25
N THR A 205 18.40 5.63 -2.94
CA THR A 205 19.60 5.52 -2.08
C THR A 205 20.44 4.28 -2.42
N SER A 206 19.77 3.20 -2.84
CA SER A 206 20.43 1.97 -3.28
C SER A 206 20.74 1.95 -4.80
N GLY A 207 20.55 3.07 -5.51
CA GLY A 207 20.83 3.17 -6.95
C GLY A 207 19.72 2.63 -7.86
N TYR A 208 18.53 2.33 -7.33
CA TYR A 208 17.38 1.86 -8.10
C TYR A 208 16.34 2.96 -8.32
N PRO A 209 15.71 3.05 -9.50
CA PRO A 209 14.60 3.98 -9.74
C PRO A 209 13.46 3.79 -8.74
N CYS A 210 12.72 4.86 -8.45
CA CYS A 210 11.46 4.75 -7.73
C CYS A 210 10.40 4.13 -8.65
N ASP A 211 9.79 3.04 -8.21
CA ASP A 211 8.75 2.30 -8.95
C ASP A 211 7.31 2.69 -8.55
N GLY A 212 7.13 3.62 -7.62
CA GLY A 212 5.81 4.15 -7.30
C GLY A 212 4.99 3.35 -6.29
N CYS A 213 5.57 2.45 -5.50
CA CYS A 213 4.85 1.58 -4.55
C CYS A 213 4.02 2.31 -3.47
N ARG A 214 4.15 3.63 -3.35
CA ARG A 214 3.35 4.46 -2.43
C ARG A 214 2.20 5.20 -3.12
N GLY A 215 2.04 5.02 -4.42
CA GLY A 215 1.07 5.74 -5.24
C GLY A 215 1.48 7.18 -5.55
N PRO A 216 0.68 7.84 -6.40
CA PRO A 216 0.99 9.18 -6.87
C PRO A 216 0.66 10.26 -5.83
N LEU A 217 1.30 11.40 -5.96
CA LEU A 217 0.88 12.61 -5.28
C LEU A 217 -0.48 13.08 -5.80
N LYS A 218 -1.34 13.60 -4.93
CA LYS A 218 -2.55 14.30 -5.37
C LYS A 218 -2.18 15.59 -6.09
N ASN A 219 -2.88 15.87 -7.19
CA ASN A 219 -2.71 17.10 -8.00
C ASN A 219 -1.32 17.22 -8.64
N VAL A 220 -0.65 16.13 -8.93
CA VAL A 220 0.59 16.13 -9.71
C VAL A 220 0.27 16.13 -11.20
N ASN A 221 1.13 16.79 -11.99
CA ASN A 221 1.07 16.69 -13.45
C ASN A 221 2.10 15.65 -13.93
N PRO A 222 1.68 14.47 -14.36
CA PRO A 222 2.58 13.40 -14.80
C PRO A 222 3.18 13.65 -16.20
N ASP A 223 2.57 14.53 -17.02
CA ASP A 223 2.93 14.74 -18.42
C ASP A 223 4.36 15.23 -18.60
N ASN A 224 4.85 16.03 -17.63
CA ASN A 224 6.23 16.52 -17.68
C ASN A 224 7.23 15.38 -17.49
N LEU A 225 6.94 14.44 -16.60
CA LEU A 225 7.78 13.25 -16.42
C LEU A 225 7.69 12.35 -17.66
N ASN A 226 6.48 12.13 -18.18
CA ASN A 226 6.27 11.36 -19.41
C ASN A 226 7.09 11.92 -20.59
N LYS A 227 6.98 13.23 -20.85
CA LYS A 227 7.79 13.91 -21.88
C LYS A 227 9.30 13.74 -21.65
N GLN A 228 9.74 13.79 -20.40
CA GLN A 228 11.15 13.61 -20.06
C GLN A 228 11.63 12.19 -20.37
N LEU A 229 10.85 11.17 -20.02
CA LEU A 229 11.18 9.77 -20.29
C LEU A 229 11.19 9.48 -21.80
N ILE A 230 10.23 10.02 -22.57
CA ILE A 230 10.23 9.92 -24.05
C ILE A 230 11.50 10.55 -24.63
N LYS A 231 11.94 11.72 -24.15
CA LYS A 231 13.20 12.35 -24.58
C LYS A 231 14.43 11.52 -24.25
N GLN A 232 14.36 10.68 -23.24
CA GLN A 232 15.41 9.75 -22.85
C GLN A 232 15.40 8.44 -23.68
N GLY A 233 14.43 8.28 -24.59
CA GLY A 233 14.33 7.14 -25.49
C GLY A 233 13.37 6.04 -25.05
N TYR A 234 12.60 6.22 -23.96
CA TYR A 234 11.55 5.28 -23.57
C TYR A 234 10.33 5.43 -24.47
N SER A 235 9.80 4.32 -24.95
CA SER A 235 8.50 4.29 -25.63
C SER A 235 7.35 4.50 -24.62
N GLN A 236 6.18 4.93 -25.11
CA GLN A 236 5.01 5.06 -24.26
C GLN A 236 4.63 3.72 -23.62
N GLN A 237 4.75 2.61 -24.34
CA GLN A 237 4.48 1.27 -23.82
C GLN A 237 5.38 0.91 -22.62
N GLU A 238 6.67 1.24 -22.69
CA GLU A 238 7.60 0.99 -21.57
C GLU A 238 7.24 1.85 -20.35
N ILE A 239 6.85 3.11 -20.58
CA ILE A 239 6.41 4.01 -19.49
C ILE A 239 5.13 3.48 -18.85
N ASP A 240 4.16 3.03 -19.64
CA ASP A 240 2.91 2.46 -19.13
C ASP A 240 3.18 1.20 -18.31
N MET A 241 4.06 0.30 -18.79
CA MET A 241 4.47 -0.90 -18.04
C MET A 241 5.11 -0.57 -16.68
N ILE A 242 5.88 0.52 -16.59
CA ILE A 242 6.46 0.97 -15.32
C ILE A 242 5.36 1.47 -14.38
N LEU A 243 4.41 2.24 -14.89
CA LEU A 243 3.28 2.75 -14.11
C LEU A 243 2.29 1.66 -13.68
N GLN A 244 2.15 0.59 -14.45
CA GLN A 244 1.31 -0.57 -14.12
C GLN A 244 1.81 -1.37 -12.91
N ARG A 245 3.11 -1.29 -12.60
CA ARG A 245 3.77 -2.17 -11.63
C ARG A 245 3.13 -2.17 -10.24
N PHE A 246 2.52 -1.05 -9.82
CA PHE A 246 1.81 -0.92 -8.55
C PHE A 246 0.40 -0.30 -8.70
N GLY A 247 -0.24 -0.48 -9.87
CA GLY A 247 -1.56 0.12 -10.12
C GLY A 247 -1.55 1.64 -10.29
N VAL A 248 -0.36 2.24 -10.45
CA VAL A 248 -0.20 3.70 -10.51
C VAL A 248 -0.79 4.29 -11.79
N LEU A 249 -0.83 3.52 -12.88
CA LEU A 249 -1.34 3.99 -14.16
C LEU A 249 -2.82 4.41 -14.05
N GLU A 250 -3.68 3.61 -13.42
CA GLU A 250 -5.10 3.92 -13.21
C GLU A 250 -5.30 5.11 -12.26
N GLU A 251 -4.46 5.23 -11.26
CA GLU A 251 -4.49 6.35 -10.30
C GLU A 251 -4.13 7.69 -10.97
N ILE A 252 -3.24 7.68 -11.97
CA ILE A 252 -2.78 8.87 -12.69
C ILE A 252 -3.70 9.18 -13.86
N TYR A 253 -4.14 8.18 -14.60
CA TYR A 253 -4.92 8.29 -15.82
C TYR A 253 -6.22 7.48 -15.76
N PRO A 254 -7.17 7.84 -14.90
CA PRO A 254 -8.40 7.05 -14.68
C PRO A 254 -9.31 6.96 -15.92
N GLN A 255 -9.07 7.79 -16.95
CA GLN A 255 -9.83 7.79 -18.21
C GLN A 255 -9.28 6.82 -19.26
N LEU A 256 -8.09 6.24 -19.06
CA LEU A 256 -7.56 5.29 -20.04
C LEU A 256 -8.29 3.94 -19.90
N PRO A 257 -8.67 3.31 -21.04
CA PRO A 257 -9.12 1.92 -21.01
C PRO A 257 -7.91 1.03 -20.75
N VAL A 258 -7.69 0.72 -19.48
CA VAL A 258 -6.42 0.16 -19.01
C VAL A 258 -6.43 -1.37 -19.02
N LYS A 259 -7.60 -2.00 -19.11
CA LYS A 259 -7.73 -3.47 -19.01
C LYS A 259 -8.18 -4.05 -20.34
N ALA A 260 -7.38 -4.98 -20.86
CA ALA A 260 -7.68 -5.77 -22.06
C ALA A 260 -8.79 -6.78 -21.78
#